data_165dc7858780e2cd094ad817d7ddf0fc
#
_entry.id   165dc7858780e2cd094ad817d7ddf0fc
#
_cell.length_a   1.000
_cell.length_b   1.000
_cell.length_c   1.000
_cell.angle_alpha   90.00
_cell.angle_beta   90.00
_cell.angle_gamma   90.00
#
_symmetry.space_group_name_H-M   'P 1'
#
loop_
_entity.id
_entity.type
_entity.pdbx_description
1 polymer ?
#
loop_
_entity_poly.entity_id
_entity_poly.type
_entity_poly.pdbx_seq_one_letter_code
_entity_poly.pdbx_strand_id
1 'polypeptide(L)'
;AFKVEAAGVGSYQWQFSRNNGASWQSAGFTGSRTSEMTVELNASRMNYLFRCELTGKDGSKKLYTDTVSAKVKFAITKEPEDVQTTEETAEAVFKVEAVGASGYQWQFSRDNGNTWQSAGFKGSRTSEMTVELNSVRRKYVFRCELTGADGRKLYTGVVGIR
;
A
#
# COMPACT_ATOMS: atom_id res chain seq x y z
N ALA A 1 1.06 -14.17 6.09
CA ALA A 1 1.69 -15.26 6.83
C ALA A 1 3.09 -15.54 6.29
N PHE A 2 3.98 -16.04 7.15
CA PHE A 2 5.30 -16.56 6.81
C PHE A 2 5.33 -18.03 7.16
N LYS A 3 5.85 -18.86 6.28
CA LYS A 3 5.89 -20.31 6.46
C LYS A 3 7.30 -20.85 6.21
N VAL A 4 7.70 -21.85 6.98
CA VAL A 4 8.95 -22.61 6.82
C VAL A 4 8.61 -24.10 6.76
N GLU A 5 9.28 -24.81 5.88
CA GLU A 5 9.23 -26.28 5.78
C GLU A 5 10.61 -26.82 6.09
N ALA A 6 10.68 -27.71 7.07
CA ALA A 6 11.93 -28.33 7.49
C ALA A 6 11.71 -29.70 8.13
N ALA A 7 12.61 -30.63 7.90
CA ALA A 7 12.60 -31.95 8.51
C ALA A 7 13.45 -31.99 9.80
N GLY A 8 13.08 -32.86 10.75
CA GLY A 8 13.87 -33.09 11.96
C GLY A 8 13.79 -31.96 13.00
N VAL A 9 12.85 -31.07 12.87
CA VAL A 9 12.65 -29.92 13.79
C VAL A 9 11.93 -30.37 15.05
N GLY A 10 12.47 -29.97 16.20
CA GLY A 10 11.84 -30.13 17.52
C GLY A 10 11.06 -28.91 17.94
N SER A 11 11.51 -27.69 17.61
CA SER A 11 10.81 -26.46 17.91
C SER A 11 11.15 -25.32 16.93
N TYR A 12 10.23 -24.37 16.85
CA TYR A 12 10.29 -23.16 16.03
C TYR A 12 10.27 -21.92 16.94
N GLN A 13 11.01 -20.89 16.61
CA GLN A 13 10.87 -19.56 17.18
C GLN A 13 11.07 -18.51 16.09
N TRP A 14 10.00 -17.88 15.66
CA TRP A 14 10.09 -16.74 14.78
C TRP A 14 10.67 -15.53 15.52
N GLN A 15 11.50 -14.80 14.81
CA GLN A 15 12.19 -13.60 15.28
C GLN A 15 11.93 -12.46 14.31
N PHE A 16 11.98 -11.24 14.81
CA PHE A 16 11.92 -10.04 13.98
C PHE A 16 13.05 -9.07 14.33
N SER A 17 13.43 -8.27 13.34
CA SER A 17 14.41 -7.20 13.47
C SER A 17 13.78 -5.86 13.05
N ARG A 18 14.05 -4.80 13.82
CA ARG A 18 13.64 -3.42 13.52
C ARG A 18 14.77 -2.59 12.91
N ASN A 19 15.99 -3.11 12.89
CA ASN A 19 17.22 -2.41 12.54
C ASN A 19 17.98 -3.13 11.41
N ASN A 20 17.24 -3.59 10.41
CA ASN A 20 17.78 -4.24 9.21
C ASN A 20 18.68 -5.44 9.49
N GLY A 21 18.33 -6.24 10.50
CA GLY A 21 19.06 -7.48 10.83
C GLY A 21 20.20 -7.31 11.83
N ALA A 22 20.50 -6.09 12.30
CA ALA A 22 21.58 -5.85 13.27
C ALA A 22 21.28 -6.48 14.65
N SER A 23 20.02 -6.58 15.03
CA SER A 23 19.57 -7.31 16.22
C SER A 23 18.25 -8.00 16.00
N TRP A 24 17.99 -9.08 16.74
CA TRP A 24 16.81 -9.93 16.60
C TRP A 24 16.11 -10.11 17.93
N GLN A 25 14.79 -10.06 17.91
CA GLN A 25 13.92 -10.26 19.05
C GLN A 25 12.95 -11.41 18.77
N SER A 26 12.62 -12.22 19.77
CA SER A 26 11.61 -13.27 19.66
C SER A 26 10.25 -12.65 19.34
N ALA A 27 9.60 -13.17 18.29
CA ALA A 27 8.26 -12.73 17.92
C ALA A 27 7.22 -13.27 18.88
N GLY A 28 6.25 -12.42 19.20
CA GLY A 28 5.04 -12.77 19.98
C GLY A 28 3.78 -12.79 19.12
N PHE A 29 3.92 -12.86 17.79
CA PHE A 29 2.77 -12.92 16.87
C PHE A 29 2.13 -14.30 16.84
N THR A 30 0.91 -14.39 16.30
CA THR A 30 0.18 -15.66 16.17
C THR A 30 1.01 -16.69 15.40
N GLY A 31 1.17 -17.87 15.98
CA GLY A 31 1.97 -18.96 15.38
C GLY A 31 3.48 -18.79 15.48
N SER A 32 3.99 -17.82 16.27
CA SER A 32 5.43 -17.52 16.35
C SER A 32 6.32 -18.68 16.84
N ARG A 33 5.73 -19.74 17.38
CA ARG A 33 6.40 -20.98 17.81
C ARG A 33 6.02 -22.20 16.97
N THR A 34 5.47 -21.99 15.80
CA THR A 34 5.10 -23.05 14.84
C THR A 34 5.77 -22.83 13.50
N SER A 35 5.59 -23.74 12.56
CA SER A 35 6.11 -23.60 11.19
C SER A 35 5.49 -22.45 10.40
N GLU A 36 4.38 -21.88 10.88
CA GLU A 36 3.69 -20.78 10.23
C GLU A 36 3.37 -19.66 11.23
N MET A 37 3.78 -18.43 10.90
CA MET A 37 3.52 -17.24 11.72
C MET A 37 2.69 -16.23 10.93
N THR A 38 1.64 -15.70 11.54
CA THR A 38 0.84 -14.61 10.99
C THR A 38 1.15 -13.29 11.69
N VAL A 39 1.40 -12.26 10.90
CA VAL A 39 1.67 -10.90 11.38
C VAL A 39 0.62 -9.96 10.79
N GLU A 40 -0.11 -9.26 11.64
CA GLU A 40 -0.91 -8.11 11.21
C GLU A 40 0.01 -6.97 10.82
N LEU A 41 -0.06 -6.57 9.56
CA LEU A 41 0.80 -5.54 9.00
C LEU A 41 0.27 -4.14 9.33
N ASN A 42 1.18 -3.27 9.71
CA ASN A 42 0.98 -1.83 9.85
C ASN A 42 2.24 -1.11 9.36
N ALA A 43 2.21 0.21 9.30
CA ALA A 43 3.32 1.02 8.78
C ALA A 43 4.69 0.69 9.41
N SER A 44 4.73 0.40 10.72
CA SER A 44 5.96 0.01 11.41
C SER A 44 6.42 -1.40 11.06
N ARG A 45 5.51 -2.37 11.10
CA ARG A 45 5.84 -3.80 10.89
C ARG A 45 6.21 -4.14 9.45
N MET A 46 5.83 -3.31 8.48
CA MET A 46 6.21 -3.48 7.08
C MET A 46 7.70 -3.26 6.83
N ASN A 47 8.37 -2.55 7.74
CA ASN A 47 9.82 -2.33 7.69
C ASN A 47 10.60 -3.38 8.50
N TYR A 48 9.93 -4.35 9.14
CA TYR A 48 10.61 -5.39 9.88
C TYR A 48 11.13 -6.49 8.96
N LEU A 49 12.27 -7.02 9.34
CA LEU A 49 12.76 -8.29 8.81
C LEU A 49 12.35 -9.43 9.74
N PHE A 50 12.07 -10.59 9.18
CA PHE A 50 11.66 -11.79 9.89
C PHE A 50 12.55 -12.96 9.51
N ARG A 51 12.81 -13.85 10.48
CA ARG A 51 13.44 -15.15 10.28
C ARG A 51 12.87 -16.15 11.26
N CYS A 52 13.06 -17.44 11.02
CA CYS A 52 12.73 -18.50 11.97
C CYS A 52 13.99 -19.17 12.50
N GLU A 53 14.10 -19.26 13.80
CA GLU A 53 15.05 -20.14 14.47
C GLU A 53 14.41 -21.53 14.58
N LEU A 54 15.12 -22.54 14.12
CA LEU A 54 14.74 -23.95 14.13
C LEU A 54 15.67 -24.68 15.09
N THR A 55 15.12 -25.40 16.06
CA THR A 55 15.92 -26.24 16.97
C THR A 55 15.67 -27.69 16.63
N GLY A 56 16.73 -28.48 16.50
CA GLY A 56 16.65 -29.92 16.26
C GLY A 56 15.93 -30.67 17.39
N LYS A 57 15.43 -31.88 17.13
CA LYS A 57 14.72 -32.70 18.11
C LYS A 57 15.55 -33.03 19.35
N ASP A 58 16.86 -33.10 19.21
CA ASP A 58 17.81 -33.36 20.31
C ASP A 58 18.15 -32.06 21.09
N GLY A 59 17.68 -30.91 20.66
CA GLY A 59 17.95 -29.63 21.28
C GLY A 59 19.35 -29.07 21.03
N SER A 60 20.25 -29.81 20.37
CA SER A 60 21.65 -29.47 20.25
C SER A 60 21.97 -28.54 19.11
N LYS A 61 21.20 -28.59 18.03
CA LYS A 61 21.45 -27.83 16.77
C LYS A 61 20.41 -26.77 16.53
N LYS A 62 20.88 -25.56 16.29
CA LYS A 62 20.05 -24.43 15.86
C LYS A 62 20.39 -24.02 14.43
N LEU A 63 19.36 -23.79 13.64
CA LEU A 63 19.43 -23.25 12.27
C LEU A 63 18.54 -22.01 12.18
N TYR A 64 18.88 -21.13 11.26
CA TYR A 64 18.10 -19.96 10.96
C TYR A 64 17.71 -19.96 9.49
N THR A 65 16.47 -19.60 9.21
CA THR A 65 16.05 -19.37 7.81
C THR A 65 16.71 -18.11 7.26
N ASP A 66 16.64 -17.97 5.95
CA ASP A 66 16.90 -16.69 5.31
C ASP A 66 15.97 -15.61 5.86
N THR A 67 16.41 -14.37 5.75
CA THR A 67 15.66 -13.21 6.18
C THR A 67 14.62 -12.83 5.14
N VAL A 68 13.39 -12.61 5.59
CA VAL A 68 12.27 -12.21 4.74
C VAL A 68 11.62 -10.93 5.28
N SER A 69 10.96 -10.18 4.40
CA SER A 69 10.17 -9.00 4.75
C SER A 69 8.74 -9.12 4.24
N ALA A 70 7.81 -8.45 4.91
CA ALA A 70 6.46 -8.33 4.40
C ALA A 70 6.45 -7.31 3.25
N LYS A 71 5.98 -7.74 2.07
CA LYS A 71 5.76 -6.85 0.94
C LYS A 71 4.26 -6.71 0.72
N VAL A 72 3.72 -5.51 0.90
CA VAL A 72 2.35 -5.20 0.51
C VAL A 72 2.37 -4.76 -0.95
N LYS A 73 1.54 -5.41 -1.76
CA LYS A 73 1.33 -4.96 -3.13
C LYS A 73 0.63 -3.60 -3.06
N PHE A 74 1.27 -2.57 -3.57
CA PHE A 74 0.68 -1.24 -3.74
C PHE A 74 0.79 -0.86 -5.20
N ALA A 75 -0.35 -0.81 -5.89
CA ALA A 75 -0.41 -0.53 -7.32
C ALA A 75 -1.78 0.03 -7.69
N ILE A 76 -1.81 0.91 -8.68
CA ILE A 76 -3.03 1.30 -9.38
C ILE A 76 -3.42 0.13 -10.29
N THR A 77 -4.67 -0.33 -10.21
CA THR A 77 -5.21 -1.45 -11.00
C THR A 77 -6.12 -0.97 -12.12
N LYS A 78 -6.71 0.22 -11.97
CA LYS A 78 -7.45 0.91 -13.04
C LYS A 78 -7.22 2.41 -12.91
N GLU A 79 -6.72 3.00 -13.99
CA GLU A 79 -6.56 4.45 -14.11
C GLU A 79 -7.91 5.15 -14.27
N PRO A 80 -8.05 6.42 -13.85
CA PRO A 80 -9.20 7.23 -14.19
C PRO A 80 -9.22 7.53 -15.69
N GLU A 81 -10.41 7.82 -16.20
CA GLU A 81 -10.65 8.13 -17.61
C GLU A 81 -11.14 9.57 -17.76
N ASP A 82 -10.94 10.17 -18.95
CA ASP A 82 -11.52 11.46 -19.30
C ASP A 82 -13.04 11.40 -19.27
N VAL A 83 -13.68 12.43 -18.79
CA VAL A 83 -15.16 12.55 -18.83
C VAL A 83 -15.59 13.27 -20.08
N GLN A 84 -16.42 12.59 -20.88
CA GLN A 84 -17.00 13.15 -22.10
C GLN A 84 -18.35 13.82 -21.77
N THR A 85 -18.46 15.13 -21.91
CA THR A 85 -19.74 15.82 -21.75
C THR A 85 -19.74 17.20 -22.41
N THR A 86 -20.84 17.54 -23.04
CA THR A 86 -21.11 18.86 -23.61
C THR A 86 -21.92 19.77 -22.67
N GLU A 87 -22.52 19.22 -21.61
CA GLU A 87 -23.34 19.97 -20.66
C GLU A 87 -22.50 20.87 -19.77
N GLU A 88 -22.80 22.16 -19.72
CA GLU A 88 -22.03 23.15 -18.97
C GLU A 88 -22.09 22.97 -17.44
N THR A 89 -23.18 22.42 -16.93
CA THR A 89 -23.48 22.26 -15.49
C THR A 89 -23.55 20.81 -15.04
N ALA A 90 -23.05 19.86 -15.84
CA ALA A 90 -23.01 18.46 -15.47
C ALA A 90 -22.02 18.19 -14.32
N GLU A 91 -22.20 17.05 -13.66
CA GLU A 91 -21.20 16.50 -12.76
C GLU A 91 -20.22 15.60 -13.53
N ALA A 92 -18.93 15.76 -13.27
CA ALA A 92 -17.90 14.86 -13.75
C ALA A 92 -17.43 13.97 -12.61
N VAL A 93 -17.45 12.64 -12.82
CA VAL A 93 -17.02 11.66 -11.85
C VAL A 93 -15.73 11.01 -12.33
N PHE A 94 -14.68 11.10 -11.52
CA PHE A 94 -13.40 10.47 -11.77
C PHE A 94 -13.19 9.35 -10.75
N LYS A 95 -12.79 8.17 -11.21
CA LYS A 95 -12.61 6.99 -10.36
C LYS A 95 -11.26 6.33 -10.64
N VAL A 96 -10.57 5.90 -9.57
CA VAL A 96 -9.35 5.11 -9.60
C VAL A 96 -9.56 3.82 -8.82
N GLU A 97 -8.99 2.70 -9.30
CA GLU A 97 -8.95 1.46 -8.54
C GLU A 97 -7.51 1.11 -8.21
N ALA A 98 -7.28 0.69 -6.97
CA ALA A 98 -5.94 0.35 -6.50
C ALA A 98 -5.97 -0.74 -5.43
N VAL A 99 -4.88 -1.50 -5.33
CA VAL A 99 -4.63 -2.45 -4.25
C VAL A 99 -3.62 -1.86 -3.29
N GLY A 100 -3.79 -2.09 -1.98
CA GLY A 100 -2.85 -1.64 -0.96
C GLY A 100 -2.81 -0.13 -0.71
N ALA A 101 -3.75 0.64 -1.25
CA ALA A 101 -3.91 2.05 -0.93
C ALA A 101 -4.51 2.23 0.47
N SER A 102 -3.91 3.08 1.28
CA SER A 102 -4.40 3.51 2.60
C SER A 102 -5.00 4.92 2.58
N GLY A 103 -4.75 5.68 1.51
CA GLY A 103 -5.28 7.03 1.36
C GLY A 103 -5.29 7.49 -0.08
N TYR A 104 -6.17 8.44 -0.36
CA TYR A 104 -6.36 9.10 -1.65
C TYR A 104 -6.39 10.61 -1.44
N GLN A 105 -5.85 11.36 -2.37
CA GLN A 105 -6.01 12.80 -2.48
C GLN A 105 -6.04 13.19 -3.96
N TRP A 106 -7.23 13.51 -4.43
CA TRP A 106 -7.38 14.10 -5.75
C TRP A 106 -6.78 15.50 -5.77
N GLN A 107 -6.16 15.82 -6.89
CA GLN A 107 -5.51 17.10 -7.16
C GLN A 107 -6.05 17.64 -8.49
N PHE A 108 -6.05 18.96 -8.62
CA PHE A 108 -6.39 19.62 -9.87
C PHE A 108 -5.27 20.59 -10.26
N SER A 109 -5.18 20.83 -11.56
CA SER A 109 -4.27 21.82 -12.17
C SER A 109 -5.08 22.78 -13.04
N ARG A 110 -4.70 24.04 -13.00
CA ARG A 110 -5.25 25.12 -13.85
C ARG A 110 -4.36 25.45 -15.02
N ASP A 111 -3.16 24.91 -15.06
CA ASP A 111 -2.08 25.20 -15.99
C ASP A 111 -1.60 23.94 -16.75
N ASN A 112 -2.57 23.07 -17.04
CA ASN A 112 -2.38 21.84 -17.81
C ASN A 112 -1.34 20.89 -17.21
N GLY A 113 -1.26 20.80 -15.88
CA GLY A 113 -0.41 19.85 -15.16
C GLY A 113 0.96 20.40 -14.73
N ASN A 114 1.24 21.69 -14.98
CA ASN A 114 2.51 22.30 -14.53
C ASN A 114 2.52 22.47 -13.00
N THR A 115 1.41 22.89 -12.40
CA THR A 115 1.27 22.98 -10.95
C THR A 115 0.00 22.25 -10.46
N TRP A 116 0.06 21.70 -9.25
CA TRP A 116 -1.01 20.88 -8.68
C TRP A 116 -1.45 21.40 -7.32
N GLN A 117 -2.76 21.44 -7.10
CA GLN A 117 -3.40 21.83 -5.85
C GLN A 117 -4.30 20.69 -5.36
N SER A 118 -4.37 20.48 -4.04
CA SER A 118 -5.29 19.52 -3.45
C SER A 118 -6.73 19.91 -3.74
N ALA A 119 -7.51 18.98 -4.28
CA ALA A 119 -8.92 19.20 -4.55
C ALA A 119 -9.73 19.18 -3.25
N GLY A 120 -10.72 20.06 -3.16
CA GLY A 120 -11.73 20.09 -2.10
C GLY A 120 -13.12 19.67 -2.60
N PHE A 121 -13.22 19.00 -3.75
CA PHE A 121 -14.49 18.53 -4.30
C PHE A 121 -15.01 17.31 -3.54
N LYS A 122 -16.29 16.96 -3.75
CA LYS A 122 -16.93 15.80 -3.13
C LYS A 122 -16.13 14.52 -3.44
N GLY A 123 -15.81 13.74 -2.42
CA GLY A 123 -15.03 12.50 -2.57
C GLY A 123 -13.53 12.68 -2.85
N SER A 124 -12.98 13.90 -2.78
CA SER A 124 -11.58 14.19 -3.12
C SER A 124 -10.53 13.42 -2.30
N ARG A 125 -10.93 12.77 -1.20
CA ARG A 125 -10.08 11.92 -0.35
C ARG A 125 -10.47 10.44 -0.41
N THR A 126 -11.22 10.04 -1.44
CA THR A 126 -11.62 8.66 -1.69
C THR A 126 -11.20 8.22 -3.08
N SER A 127 -11.45 6.97 -3.44
CA SER A 127 -11.17 6.44 -4.79
C SER A 127 -12.02 7.06 -5.89
N GLU A 128 -13.08 7.82 -5.52
CA GLU A 128 -14.00 8.45 -6.46
C GLU A 128 -14.23 9.92 -6.09
N MET A 129 -14.05 10.83 -7.03
CA MET A 129 -14.27 12.26 -6.86
C MET A 129 -15.32 12.77 -7.85
N THR A 130 -16.25 13.58 -7.36
CA THR A 130 -17.25 14.27 -8.16
C THR A 130 -16.94 15.75 -8.24
N VAL A 131 -16.93 16.30 -9.45
CA VAL A 131 -16.70 17.72 -9.73
C VAL A 131 -17.95 18.31 -10.39
N GLU A 132 -18.58 19.26 -9.72
CA GLU A 132 -19.62 20.09 -10.35
C GLU A 132 -18.97 21.02 -11.40
N LEU A 133 -19.37 20.87 -12.64
CA LEU A 133 -18.77 21.58 -13.76
C LEU A 133 -19.29 23.02 -13.88
N ASN A 134 -18.44 23.88 -14.34
CA ASN A 134 -18.71 25.23 -14.83
C ASN A 134 -17.65 25.60 -15.87
N SER A 135 -17.80 26.75 -16.52
CA SER A 135 -16.90 27.20 -17.59
C SER A 135 -15.42 27.27 -17.19
N VAL A 136 -15.11 27.41 -15.89
CA VAL A 136 -13.73 27.45 -15.36
C VAL A 136 -13.21 26.04 -15.09
N ARG A 137 -13.99 25.21 -14.38
CA ARG A 137 -13.56 23.86 -13.94
C ARG A 137 -13.42 22.89 -15.11
N ARG A 138 -14.14 23.12 -16.22
CA ARG A 138 -13.96 22.36 -17.46
C ARG A 138 -12.56 22.44 -18.06
N LYS A 139 -11.81 23.49 -17.75
CA LYS A 139 -10.44 23.70 -18.23
C LYS A 139 -9.39 23.06 -17.31
N TYR A 140 -9.81 22.51 -16.16
CA TYR A 140 -8.90 21.85 -15.24
C TYR A 140 -8.58 20.45 -15.72
N VAL A 141 -7.39 20.02 -15.36
CA VAL A 141 -7.00 18.61 -15.42
C VAL A 141 -6.83 18.08 -14.00
N PHE A 142 -7.02 16.78 -13.84
CA PHE A 142 -7.09 16.12 -12.55
C PHE A 142 -6.15 14.91 -12.51
N ARG A 143 -5.68 14.59 -11.32
CA ARG A 143 -5.01 13.33 -11.01
C ARG A 143 -5.32 12.93 -9.57
N CYS A 144 -5.08 11.67 -9.22
CA CYS A 144 -5.16 11.22 -7.84
C CYS A 144 -3.76 10.87 -7.32
N GLU A 145 -3.41 11.39 -6.15
CA GLU A 145 -2.30 10.93 -5.34
C GLU A 145 -2.82 9.81 -4.43
N LEU A 146 -2.22 8.64 -4.50
CA LEU A 146 -2.50 7.51 -3.63
C LEU A 146 -1.35 7.32 -2.64
N THR A 147 -1.68 7.00 -1.40
CA THR A 147 -0.69 6.67 -0.37
C THR A 147 -0.84 5.20 0.00
N GLY A 148 0.25 4.46 -0.05
CA GLY A 148 0.32 3.09 0.42
C GLY A 148 0.45 3.03 1.94
N ALA A 149 0.15 1.86 2.53
CA ALA A 149 0.31 1.64 3.97
C ALA A 149 1.77 1.76 4.44
N ASP A 150 2.73 1.65 3.54
CA ASP A 150 4.17 1.84 3.76
C ASP A 150 4.64 3.30 3.58
N GLY A 151 3.70 4.22 3.31
CA GLY A 151 3.99 5.63 3.07
C GLY A 151 4.45 5.97 1.65
N ARG A 152 4.62 4.99 0.76
CA ARG A 152 4.90 5.24 -0.66
C ARG A 152 3.74 5.98 -1.31
N LYS A 153 4.04 6.80 -2.31
CA LYS A 153 3.05 7.53 -3.10
C LYS A 153 3.06 7.06 -4.55
N LEU A 154 1.87 6.96 -5.13
CA LEU A 154 1.63 6.77 -6.55
C LEU A 154 0.72 7.90 -7.06
N TYR A 155 0.85 8.22 -8.31
CA TYR A 155 0.01 9.20 -8.99
C TYR A 155 -0.62 8.55 -10.21
N THR A 156 -1.91 8.84 -10.41
CA THR A 156 -2.59 8.42 -11.65
C THR A 156 -2.11 9.24 -12.83
N GLY A 157 -2.43 8.76 -14.02
CA GLY A 157 -2.44 9.57 -15.22
C GLY A 157 -3.31 10.82 -15.05
N VAL A 158 -3.07 11.79 -15.92
CA VAL A 158 -3.81 13.07 -15.94
C VAL A 158 -5.06 12.89 -16.78
N VAL A 159 -6.19 13.32 -16.25
CA VAL A 159 -7.51 13.26 -16.89
C VAL A 159 -8.18 14.61 -16.87
N GLY A 160 -9.16 14.80 -17.74
CA GLY A 160 -9.90 16.05 -17.86
C GLY A 160 -11.30 15.86 -18.41
N ILE A 161 -11.93 16.99 -18.76
CA ILE A 161 -13.23 17.05 -19.42
C ILE A 161 -13.00 17.24 -20.91
N ARG A 162 -13.62 16.40 -21.73
CA ARG A 162 -13.51 16.39 -23.20
C ARG A 162 -14.87 16.63 -23.85
#